data_1ed9c63612d3e6aefe33fd135a703a16
#
_entry.id   1ed9c63612d3e6aefe33fd135a703a16
#
_cell.length_a   1.000
_cell.length_b   1.000
_cell.length_c   1.000
_cell.angle_alpha   90.00
_cell.angle_beta   90.00
_cell.angle_gamma   90.00
#
_symmetry.space_group_name_H-M   'P 1'
#
loop_
_entity.id
_entity.type
_entity.pdbx_description
1 polymer ?
#
loop_
_entity_poly.entity_id
_entity_poly.type
_entity_poly.pdbx_seq_one_letter_code
_entity_poly.pdbx_strand_id
1 'polypeptide(L)'
;MRLIVIGCEYTGKSTLIDAIMAWGACHGIHHHLDDHFSIPDQQFLSPEERQAMVAIPPMIKERFQRFQIYYHVHVIAEYGDCLLGGLHIEEAIYGPRYYYPEHVFPLPYARRFETYLPEDTILLMLGARPDVIRARMRAAPHAYSLVPPADVEAVSAEFVEQHRSSWIRRKFAIDTSDLTPDQLFATFRQRVRPFLSERDLLRWPADA
;
A
#
# COMPACT_ATOMS: atom_id res chain seq x y z
N MET A 1 -2.44 -10.87 11.32
CA MET A 1 -2.56 -10.89 9.83
C MET A 1 -1.44 -10.06 9.22
N ARG A 2 -0.77 -10.58 8.20
CA ARG A 2 0.22 -9.85 7.40
C ARG A 2 -0.44 -9.34 6.11
N LEU A 3 -0.53 -8.04 5.93
CA LEU A 3 -1.26 -7.44 4.82
C LEU A 3 -0.43 -6.35 4.14
N ILE A 4 -0.30 -6.46 2.83
CA ILE A 4 0.24 -5.40 1.95
C ILE A 4 -0.95 -4.80 1.18
N VAL A 5 -1.15 -3.48 1.30
CA VAL A 5 -2.21 -2.75 0.59
C VAL A 5 -1.60 -1.88 -0.47
N ILE A 6 -1.98 -2.13 -1.72
CA ILE A 6 -1.50 -1.37 -2.89
C ILE A 6 -2.66 -0.71 -3.64
N GLY A 7 -2.34 0.25 -4.48
CA GLY A 7 -3.29 0.94 -5.35
C GLY A 7 -2.87 2.37 -5.63
N CYS A 8 -3.42 2.96 -6.67
CA CYS A 8 -3.20 4.35 -7.00
C CYS A 8 -3.56 5.26 -5.81
N GLU A 9 -3.00 6.45 -5.77
CA GLU A 9 -3.47 7.48 -4.82
C GLU A 9 -4.98 7.65 -4.93
N TYR A 10 -5.62 8.06 -3.83
CA TYR A 10 -7.06 8.29 -3.73
C TYR A 10 -7.96 7.05 -3.90
N THR A 11 -7.40 5.84 -3.89
CA THR A 11 -8.21 4.60 -3.89
C THR A 11 -8.72 4.20 -2.51
N GLY A 12 -8.34 4.92 -1.43
CA GLY A 12 -8.82 4.67 -0.07
C GLY A 12 -7.90 3.78 0.77
N LYS A 13 -6.62 3.65 0.43
CA LYS A 13 -5.64 2.84 1.18
C LYS A 13 -5.58 3.26 2.66
N SER A 14 -5.25 4.52 2.94
CA SER A 14 -5.13 5.03 4.31
C SER A 14 -6.45 4.86 5.08
N THR A 15 -7.58 5.19 4.45
CA THR A 15 -8.91 5.00 5.05
C THR A 15 -9.15 3.56 5.49
N LEU A 16 -8.78 2.58 4.67
CA LEU A 16 -8.92 1.18 5.03
C LEU A 16 -7.94 0.76 6.12
N ILE A 17 -6.69 1.18 6.03
CA ILE A 17 -5.65 0.89 7.04
C ILE A 17 -6.08 1.43 8.41
N ASP A 18 -6.55 2.68 8.47
CA ASP A 18 -7.04 3.29 9.70
C ASP A 18 -8.21 2.51 10.31
N ALA A 19 -9.15 2.06 9.47
CA ALA A 19 -10.29 1.25 9.91
C ALA A 19 -9.84 -0.13 10.44
N ILE A 20 -8.87 -0.79 9.79
CA ILE A 20 -8.29 -2.06 10.26
C ILE A 20 -7.58 -1.86 11.61
N MET A 21 -6.79 -0.79 11.74
CA MET A 21 -6.07 -0.47 12.98
C MET A 21 -7.03 -0.21 14.13
N ALA A 22 -8.06 0.62 13.91
CA ALA A 22 -9.06 0.93 14.91
C ALA A 22 -9.85 -0.31 15.34
N TRP A 23 -10.29 -1.11 14.38
CA TRP A 23 -10.99 -2.36 14.66
C TRP A 23 -10.10 -3.35 15.41
N GLY A 24 -8.85 -3.51 14.98
CA GLY A 24 -7.87 -4.37 15.63
C GLY A 24 -7.65 -4.00 17.09
N ALA A 25 -7.45 -2.71 17.39
CA ALA A 25 -7.27 -2.21 18.74
C ALA A 25 -8.45 -2.57 19.66
N CYS A 26 -9.69 -2.45 19.16
CA CYS A 26 -10.90 -2.84 19.91
C CYS A 26 -10.98 -4.36 20.20
N HIS A 27 -10.24 -5.17 19.44
CA HIS A 27 -10.22 -6.63 19.57
C HIS A 27 -8.89 -7.20 20.13
N GLY A 28 -8.06 -6.33 20.70
CA GLY A 28 -6.77 -6.71 21.26
C GLY A 28 -5.73 -7.15 20.20
N ILE A 29 -5.91 -6.71 18.97
CA ILE A 29 -4.97 -6.95 17.87
C ILE A 29 -4.19 -5.66 17.60
N HIS A 30 -2.91 -5.66 17.96
CA HIS A 30 -2.02 -4.53 17.72
C HIS A 30 -1.19 -4.78 16.46
N HIS A 31 -1.58 -4.12 15.37
CA HIS A 31 -0.86 -4.22 14.11
C HIS A 31 0.38 -3.31 14.15
N HIS A 32 1.51 -3.85 13.69
CA HIS A 32 2.63 -3.01 13.28
C HIS A 32 2.27 -2.37 11.94
N LEU A 33 2.23 -1.05 11.91
CA LEU A 33 1.99 -0.29 10.68
C LEU A 33 3.31 0.29 10.21
N ASP A 34 3.62 0.08 8.94
CA ASP A 34 4.70 0.78 8.27
C ASP A 34 4.25 1.21 6.88
N ASP A 35 4.77 2.31 6.40
CA ASP A 35 4.41 2.87 5.11
C ASP A 35 5.68 3.01 4.24
N HIS A 36 5.46 2.95 2.95
CA HIS A 36 6.55 3.11 2.01
C HIS A 36 7.00 4.58 1.97
N PHE A 37 8.32 4.81 2.03
CA PHE A 37 8.96 6.14 2.11
C PHE A 37 8.73 7.04 0.87
N SER A 38 7.64 6.86 0.19
CA SER A 38 7.36 7.57 -1.05
C SER A 38 6.87 9.00 -0.85
N ILE A 39 6.15 9.25 0.23
CA ILE A 39 5.58 10.54 0.56
C ILE A 39 6.14 10.99 1.90
N PRO A 40 6.49 12.29 2.06
CA PRO A 40 6.96 12.78 3.35
C PRO A 40 5.95 12.50 4.46
N ASP A 41 6.39 11.79 5.48
CA ASP A 41 5.57 11.47 6.64
C ASP A 41 5.04 12.75 7.30
N GLN A 42 3.71 12.89 7.34
CA GLN A 42 3.08 14.05 7.95
C GLN A 42 2.97 13.95 9.47
N GLN A 43 3.15 12.76 10.01
CA GLN A 43 2.93 12.48 11.43
C GLN A 43 4.16 12.83 12.28
N PHE A 44 5.35 12.56 11.76
CA PHE A 44 6.60 12.69 12.51
C PHE A 44 7.53 13.80 11.99
N LEU A 45 7.39 14.20 10.72
CA LEU A 45 8.27 15.19 10.11
C LEU A 45 7.69 16.61 10.19
N SER A 46 8.52 17.59 10.54
CA SER A 46 8.21 19.01 10.42
C SER A 46 8.02 19.42 8.94
N PRO A 47 7.38 20.58 8.65
CA PRO A 47 7.28 21.09 7.29
C PRO A 47 8.65 21.22 6.58
N GLU A 48 9.67 21.65 7.31
CA GLU A 48 11.04 21.83 6.80
C GLU A 48 11.68 20.49 6.46
N GLU A 49 11.53 19.50 7.33
CA GLU A 49 12.03 18.13 7.09
C GLU A 49 11.32 17.48 5.90
N ARG A 50 10.02 17.66 5.76
CA ARG A 50 9.27 17.18 4.59
C ARG A 50 9.77 17.81 3.31
N GLN A 51 10.03 19.11 3.33
CA GLN A 51 10.59 19.81 2.18
C GLN A 51 12.00 19.31 1.83
N ALA A 52 12.85 19.09 2.84
CA ALA A 52 14.17 18.50 2.66
C ALA A 52 14.10 17.10 2.06
N MET A 53 13.15 16.28 2.50
CA MET A 53 12.89 14.94 1.97
C MET A 53 12.48 14.95 0.50
N VAL A 54 11.62 15.87 0.10
CA VAL A 54 11.25 16.07 -1.31
C VAL A 54 12.47 16.43 -2.16
N ALA A 55 13.39 17.23 -1.60
CA ALA A 55 14.59 17.71 -2.28
C ALA A 55 15.76 16.70 -2.32
N ILE A 56 15.61 15.50 -1.72
CA ILE A 56 16.65 14.45 -1.77
C ILE A 56 16.99 14.12 -3.24
N PRO A 57 18.31 14.12 -3.61
CA PRO A 57 18.72 13.76 -4.96
C PRO A 57 18.20 12.38 -5.39
N PRO A 58 17.79 12.20 -6.65
CA PRO A 58 17.16 10.96 -7.14
C PRO A 58 17.95 9.68 -6.83
N MET A 59 19.27 9.72 -6.99
CA MET A 59 20.14 8.58 -6.68
C MET A 59 20.12 8.18 -5.21
N ILE A 60 20.07 9.16 -4.31
CA ILE A 60 20.00 8.89 -2.86
C ILE A 60 18.60 8.37 -2.51
N LYS A 61 17.57 8.96 -3.10
CA LYS A 61 16.18 8.51 -2.92
C LYS A 61 16.02 7.04 -3.35
N GLU A 62 16.56 6.65 -4.52
CA GLU A 62 16.53 5.26 -4.98
C GLU A 62 17.23 4.31 -4.00
N ARG A 63 18.42 4.69 -3.50
CA ARG A 63 19.16 3.85 -2.54
C ARG A 63 18.39 3.66 -1.26
N PHE A 64 17.76 4.72 -0.79
CA PHE A 64 16.96 4.69 0.43
C PHE A 64 15.72 3.83 0.26
N GLN A 65 14.99 3.97 -0.85
CA GLN A 65 13.82 3.16 -1.18
C GLN A 65 14.17 1.67 -1.25
N ARG A 66 15.27 1.34 -1.91
CA ARG A 66 15.75 -0.05 -1.97
C ARG A 66 16.06 -0.62 -0.59
N PHE A 67 16.71 0.16 0.26
CA PHE A 67 16.99 -0.24 1.64
C PHE A 67 15.70 -0.48 2.43
N GLN A 68 14.72 0.41 2.28
CA GLN A 68 13.42 0.26 2.95
C GLN A 68 12.66 -0.98 2.52
N ILE A 69 12.68 -1.35 1.24
CA ILE A 69 12.05 -2.60 0.79
C ILE A 69 12.63 -3.80 1.53
N TYR A 70 13.96 -3.89 1.67
CA TYR A 70 14.59 -4.95 2.44
C TYR A 70 14.22 -4.90 3.93
N TYR A 71 14.16 -3.71 4.50
CA TYR A 71 13.71 -3.50 5.87
C TYR A 71 12.26 -3.99 6.06
N HIS A 72 11.33 -3.60 5.19
CA HIS A 72 9.93 -4.02 5.27
C HIS A 72 9.72 -5.52 5.06
N VAL A 73 10.50 -6.15 4.20
CA VAL A 73 10.49 -7.62 4.05
C VAL A 73 10.90 -8.28 5.38
N HIS A 74 11.88 -7.73 6.08
CA HIS A 74 12.29 -8.22 7.40
C HIS A 74 11.19 -7.99 8.45
N VAL A 75 10.65 -6.79 8.49
CA VAL A 75 9.56 -6.41 9.41
C VAL A 75 8.33 -7.31 9.25
N ILE A 76 7.85 -7.52 8.03
CA ILE A 76 6.65 -8.36 7.80
C ILE A 76 6.93 -9.84 8.15
N ALA A 77 8.16 -10.30 8.06
CA ALA A 77 8.54 -11.64 8.48
C ALA A 77 8.52 -11.78 10.01
N GLU A 78 8.96 -10.75 10.74
CA GLU A 78 9.05 -10.74 12.20
C GLU A 78 7.68 -10.53 12.86
N TYR A 79 6.88 -9.59 12.38
CA TYR A 79 5.59 -9.27 12.99
C TYR A 79 4.46 -10.11 12.38
N GLY A 80 3.77 -10.89 13.22
CA GLY A 80 2.61 -11.69 12.80
C GLY A 80 1.36 -10.87 12.50
N ASP A 81 1.29 -9.63 13.00
CA ASP A 81 0.25 -8.65 12.72
C ASP A 81 0.93 -7.40 12.15
N CYS A 82 0.99 -7.30 10.83
CA CYS A 82 1.70 -6.24 10.11
C CYS A 82 0.86 -5.72 8.97
N LEU A 83 0.78 -4.39 8.85
CA LEU A 83 0.14 -3.68 7.74
C LEU A 83 1.20 -2.87 7.03
N LEU A 84 1.35 -3.07 5.73
CA LEU A 84 2.24 -2.28 4.88
C LEU A 84 1.43 -1.54 3.81
N GLY A 85 1.58 -0.21 3.76
CA GLY A 85 1.06 0.61 2.68
C GLY A 85 2.07 0.65 1.53
N GLY A 86 1.74 0.07 0.36
CA GLY A 86 2.59 0.13 -0.82
C GLY A 86 3.62 -0.98 -0.93
N LEU A 87 4.87 -0.74 -0.55
CA LEU A 87 6.02 -1.63 -0.69
C LEU A 87 6.55 -1.70 -2.14
N HIS A 88 7.16 -2.83 -2.48
CA HIS A 88 7.87 -3.08 -3.74
C HIS A 88 7.07 -2.83 -5.02
N ILE A 89 5.75 -3.03 -4.98
CA ILE A 89 4.89 -2.79 -6.15
C ILE A 89 4.70 -1.30 -6.40
N GLU A 90 4.43 -0.51 -5.35
CA GLU A 90 4.35 0.95 -5.49
C GLU A 90 5.68 1.54 -5.95
N GLU A 91 6.78 1.06 -5.38
CA GLU A 91 8.11 1.48 -5.80
C GLU A 91 8.38 1.17 -7.27
N ALA A 92 7.99 -0.02 -7.74
CA ALA A 92 8.15 -0.41 -9.14
C ALA A 92 7.36 0.49 -10.11
N ILE A 93 6.24 1.07 -9.66
CA ILE A 93 5.38 1.94 -10.45
C ILE A 93 5.81 3.42 -10.32
N TYR A 94 5.96 3.89 -9.09
CA TYR A 94 6.21 5.32 -8.82
C TYR A 94 7.68 5.70 -8.96
N GLY A 95 8.60 4.80 -8.66
CA GLY A 95 10.03 5.05 -8.73
C GLY A 95 10.46 5.58 -10.11
N PRO A 96 10.28 4.80 -11.19
CA PRO A 96 10.69 5.23 -12.53
C PRO A 96 9.85 6.37 -13.11
N ARG A 97 8.65 6.63 -12.59
CA ARG A 97 7.79 7.71 -13.08
C ARG A 97 8.05 9.03 -12.40
N TYR A 98 8.22 9.03 -11.07
CA TYR A 98 8.11 10.24 -10.27
C TYR A 98 9.29 10.51 -9.34
N TYR A 99 10.02 9.45 -8.92
CA TYR A 99 11.11 9.66 -7.94
C TYR A 99 12.49 9.77 -8.58
N TYR A 100 12.77 8.91 -9.57
CA TYR A 100 14.07 8.85 -10.23
C TYR A 100 13.95 8.37 -11.69
N PRO A 101 13.25 9.14 -12.55
CA PRO A 101 12.92 8.73 -13.92
C PRO A 101 14.17 8.46 -14.79
N GLU A 102 15.32 9.02 -14.43
CA GLU A 102 16.59 8.80 -15.15
C GLU A 102 17.32 7.52 -14.70
N HIS A 103 16.86 6.88 -13.62
CA HIS A 103 17.52 5.73 -13.00
C HIS A 103 16.61 4.50 -13.00
N VAL A 104 16.31 4.01 -14.18
CA VAL A 104 15.48 2.81 -14.34
C VAL A 104 16.29 1.58 -13.92
N PHE A 105 16.03 1.09 -12.71
CA PHE A 105 16.48 -0.23 -12.32
C PHE A 105 15.53 -1.29 -12.89
N PRO A 106 16.06 -2.37 -13.51
CA PRO A 106 15.19 -3.39 -14.10
C PRO A 106 14.25 -3.98 -13.04
N LEU A 107 12.99 -3.99 -13.33
CA LEU A 107 11.87 -4.56 -12.58
C LEU A 107 11.99 -6.02 -12.06
N PRO A 108 12.98 -6.87 -12.45
CA PRO A 108 13.14 -8.15 -11.80
C PRO A 108 13.28 -8.09 -10.27
N TYR A 109 13.65 -6.92 -9.75
CA TYR A 109 13.76 -6.75 -8.29
C TYR A 109 12.42 -6.88 -7.58
N ALA A 110 11.33 -6.31 -8.06
CA ALA A 110 10.05 -6.36 -7.37
C ALA A 110 9.59 -7.80 -7.10
N ARG A 111 9.72 -8.69 -8.09
CA ARG A 111 9.35 -10.11 -7.95
C ARG A 111 10.26 -10.89 -7.03
N ARG A 112 11.54 -10.57 -7.00
CA ARG A 112 12.49 -11.24 -6.12
C ARG A 112 12.15 -11.01 -4.65
N PHE A 113 11.67 -9.82 -4.29
CA PHE A 113 11.27 -9.54 -2.90
C PHE A 113 10.11 -10.42 -2.44
N GLU A 114 9.20 -10.77 -3.33
CA GLU A 114 8.07 -11.64 -3.01
C GLU A 114 8.49 -13.04 -2.55
N THR A 115 9.68 -13.51 -2.96
CA THR A 115 10.21 -14.81 -2.51
C THR A 115 10.68 -14.82 -1.05
N TYR A 116 10.85 -13.65 -0.45
CA TYR A 116 11.25 -13.51 0.96
C TYR A 116 10.07 -13.25 1.89
N LEU A 117 8.88 -13.01 1.34
CA LEU A 117 7.69 -12.76 2.14
C LEU A 117 7.15 -14.06 2.74
N PRO A 118 6.61 -14.03 3.98
CA PRO A 118 5.93 -15.18 4.56
C PRO A 118 4.77 -15.67 3.67
N GLU A 119 4.53 -16.99 3.65
CA GLU A 119 3.49 -17.59 2.80
C GLU A 119 2.06 -17.15 3.15
N ASP A 120 1.85 -16.67 4.38
CA ASP A 120 0.58 -16.14 4.86
C ASP A 120 0.41 -14.63 4.58
N THR A 121 1.36 -14.03 3.88
CA THR A 121 1.23 -12.63 3.44
C THR A 121 0.10 -12.48 2.43
N ILE A 122 -0.76 -11.50 2.68
CA ILE A 122 -1.91 -11.16 1.84
C ILE A 122 -1.60 -9.88 1.06
N LEU A 123 -1.86 -9.90 -0.25
CA LEU A 123 -1.77 -8.72 -1.10
C LEU A 123 -3.18 -8.24 -1.47
N LEU A 124 -3.53 -7.06 -1.03
CA LEU A 124 -4.78 -6.39 -1.38
C LEU A 124 -4.50 -5.23 -2.35
N MET A 125 -5.18 -5.23 -3.48
CA MET A 125 -5.23 -4.08 -4.37
C MET A 125 -6.55 -3.33 -4.18
N LEU A 126 -6.47 -2.03 -3.90
CA LEU A 126 -7.60 -1.12 -3.99
C LEU A 126 -7.58 -0.42 -5.35
N GLY A 127 -8.68 -0.54 -6.07
CA GLY A 127 -8.91 0.16 -7.32
C GLY A 127 -10.11 1.10 -7.23
N ALA A 128 -10.19 2.08 -8.12
CA ALA A 128 -11.38 2.86 -8.35
C ALA A 128 -11.40 3.34 -9.80
N ARG A 129 -12.59 3.67 -10.30
CA ARG A 129 -12.72 4.27 -11.64
C ARG A 129 -11.92 5.57 -11.73
N PRO A 130 -11.26 5.85 -12.85
CA PRO A 130 -10.43 7.04 -13.02
C PRO A 130 -11.16 8.37 -12.78
N ASP A 131 -12.43 8.46 -13.17
CA ASP A 131 -13.26 9.63 -12.90
C ASP A 131 -13.51 9.86 -11.41
N VAL A 132 -13.68 8.78 -10.64
CA VAL A 132 -13.84 8.82 -9.18
C VAL A 132 -12.52 9.25 -8.52
N ILE A 133 -11.39 8.67 -8.94
CA ILE A 133 -10.06 9.10 -8.43
C ILE A 133 -9.86 10.60 -8.65
N ARG A 134 -10.09 11.09 -9.88
CA ARG A 134 -9.98 12.52 -10.19
C ARG A 134 -10.97 13.38 -9.39
N ALA A 135 -12.18 12.89 -9.13
CA ALA A 135 -13.13 13.60 -8.28
C ALA A 135 -12.62 13.72 -6.84
N ARG A 136 -12.07 12.64 -6.29
CA ARG A 136 -11.45 12.63 -4.94
C ARG A 136 -10.23 13.55 -4.88
N MET A 137 -9.37 13.56 -5.91
CA MET A 137 -8.24 14.48 -6.02
C MET A 137 -8.66 15.96 -5.94
N ARG A 138 -9.76 16.31 -6.63
CA ARG A 138 -10.29 17.69 -6.57
C ARG A 138 -10.93 18.02 -5.23
N ALA A 139 -11.59 17.06 -4.59
CA ALA A 139 -12.29 17.28 -3.34
C ALA A 139 -11.35 17.41 -2.12
N ALA A 140 -10.24 16.69 -2.14
CA ALA A 140 -9.27 16.66 -1.03
C ALA A 140 -7.83 16.58 -1.58
N PRO A 141 -7.30 17.67 -2.15
CA PRO A 141 -5.96 17.65 -2.73
C PRO A 141 -4.89 17.43 -1.66
N HIS A 142 -3.96 16.51 -1.93
CA HIS A 142 -2.79 16.26 -1.08
C HIS A 142 -1.64 17.20 -1.46
N ALA A 143 -0.96 17.74 -0.47
CA ALA A 143 0.18 18.65 -0.68
C ALA A 143 1.35 18.01 -1.45
N TYR A 144 1.49 16.69 -1.37
CA TYR A 144 2.57 15.92 -1.98
C TYR A 144 2.04 14.81 -2.91
N SER A 145 0.89 15.06 -3.58
CA SER A 145 0.37 14.12 -4.57
C SER A 145 1.38 13.86 -5.68
N LEU A 146 1.59 12.58 -5.99
CA LEU A 146 2.55 12.13 -7.00
C LEU A 146 1.92 11.95 -8.36
N VAL A 147 0.68 11.47 -8.40
CA VAL A 147 0.02 11.07 -9.65
C VAL A 147 -0.72 12.25 -10.23
N PRO A 148 -0.27 12.81 -11.37
CA PRO A 148 -1.04 13.81 -12.08
C PRO A 148 -2.40 13.26 -12.53
N PRO A 149 -3.47 14.07 -12.60
CA PRO A 149 -4.78 13.61 -13.08
C PRO A 149 -4.76 12.96 -14.47
N ALA A 150 -3.80 13.34 -15.32
CA ALA A 150 -3.61 12.77 -16.65
C ALA A 150 -3.05 11.33 -16.63
N ASP A 151 -2.32 10.97 -15.58
CA ASP A 151 -1.65 9.67 -15.47
C ASP A 151 -2.51 8.60 -14.78
N VAL A 152 -3.65 8.98 -14.22
CA VAL A 152 -4.49 8.11 -13.39
C VAL A 152 -4.83 6.79 -14.07
N GLU A 153 -5.23 6.80 -15.35
CA GLU A 153 -5.55 5.58 -16.10
C GLU A 153 -4.33 4.67 -16.24
N ALA A 154 -3.22 5.26 -16.67
CA ALA A 154 -2.00 4.49 -16.93
C ALA A 154 -1.44 3.88 -15.64
N VAL A 155 -1.42 4.65 -14.56
CA VAL A 155 -0.97 4.19 -13.24
C VAL A 155 -1.91 3.11 -12.68
N SER A 156 -3.22 3.31 -12.78
CA SER A 156 -4.21 2.31 -12.32
C SER A 156 -4.08 0.99 -13.10
N ALA A 157 -3.89 1.06 -14.42
CA ALA A 157 -3.69 -0.13 -15.24
C ALA A 157 -2.40 -0.88 -14.86
N GLU A 158 -1.35 -0.16 -14.50
CA GLU A 158 -0.08 -0.75 -14.06
C GLU A 158 -0.22 -1.47 -12.70
N PHE A 159 -0.98 -0.89 -11.75
CA PHE A 159 -1.32 -1.57 -10.50
C PHE A 159 -2.06 -2.88 -10.74
N VAL A 160 -3.03 -2.90 -11.65
CA VAL A 160 -3.77 -4.11 -12.04
C VAL A 160 -2.81 -5.17 -12.58
N GLU A 161 -1.89 -4.79 -13.48
CA GLU A 161 -0.93 -5.72 -14.07
C GLU A 161 0.07 -6.24 -13.02
N GLN A 162 0.60 -5.38 -12.16
CA GLN A 162 1.52 -5.78 -11.09
C GLN A 162 0.83 -6.70 -10.08
N HIS A 163 -0.41 -6.41 -9.68
CA HIS A 163 -1.19 -7.29 -8.82
C HIS A 163 -1.44 -8.65 -9.49
N ARG A 164 -1.87 -8.64 -10.76
CA ARG A 164 -2.15 -9.87 -11.53
C ARG A 164 -0.93 -10.77 -11.62
N SER A 165 0.21 -10.20 -11.91
CA SER A 165 1.47 -10.91 -12.14
C SER A 165 2.28 -11.19 -10.88
N SER A 166 1.90 -10.67 -9.70
CA SER A 166 2.53 -10.95 -8.41
C SER A 166 2.53 -12.45 -8.08
N TRP A 167 3.61 -12.93 -7.47
CA TRP A 167 3.77 -14.31 -7.01
C TRP A 167 3.13 -14.57 -5.64
N ILE A 168 2.69 -13.53 -4.94
CA ILE A 168 1.94 -13.68 -3.69
C ILE A 168 0.64 -14.42 -3.99
N ARG A 169 0.46 -15.58 -3.35
CA ARG A 169 -0.67 -16.49 -3.63
C ARG A 169 -1.98 -16.01 -3.04
N ARG A 170 -1.91 -15.41 -1.85
CA ARG A 170 -3.08 -14.87 -1.13
C ARG A 170 -3.31 -13.43 -1.58
N LYS A 171 -4.10 -13.26 -2.64
CA LYS A 171 -4.34 -11.91 -3.18
C LYS A 171 -5.76 -11.73 -3.65
N PHE A 172 -6.26 -10.51 -3.50
CA PHE A 172 -7.56 -10.09 -3.99
C PHE A 172 -7.59 -8.57 -4.24
N ALA A 173 -8.63 -8.11 -4.90
CA ALA A 173 -8.82 -6.69 -5.19
C ALA A 173 -10.21 -6.23 -4.75
N ILE A 174 -10.35 -4.96 -4.38
CA ILE A 174 -11.62 -4.30 -4.08
C ILE A 174 -11.72 -3.05 -4.95
N ASP A 175 -12.82 -2.92 -5.68
CA ASP A 175 -13.20 -1.65 -6.33
C ASP A 175 -13.89 -0.77 -5.28
N THR A 176 -13.32 0.40 -5.05
CA THR A 176 -13.81 1.35 -4.03
C THR A 176 -14.64 2.49 -4.63
N SER A 177 -14.96 2.41 -5.93
CA SER A 177 -15.60 3.50 -6.67
C SER A 177 -16.89 4.00 -6.02
N ASP A 178 -17.71 3.06 -5.57
CA ASP A 178 -19.06 3.34 -5.07
C ASP A 178 -19.21 2.99 -3.57
N LEU A 179 -18.09 2.78 -2.86
CA LEU A 179 -18.09 2.41 -1.45
C LEU A 179 -17.85 3.63 -0.54
N THR A 180 -18.63 3.71 0.51
CA THR A 180 -18.31 4.56 1.67
C THR A 180 -17.16 3.92 2.47
N PRO A 181 -16.48 4.67 3.38
CA PRO A 181 -15.47 4.10 4.27
C PRO A 181 -15.95 2.87 5.04
N ASP A 182 -17.15 2.90 5.61
CA ASP A 182 -17.72 1.78 6.36
C ASP A 182 -18.01 0.57 5.47
N GLN A 183 -18.54 0.81 4.26
CA GLN A 183 -18.76 -0.24 3.28
C GLN A 183 -17.45 -0.85 2.77
N LEU A 184 -16.41 -0.05 2.60
CA LEU A 184 -15.08 -0.53 2.23
C LEU A 184 -14.55 -1.47 3.30
N PHE A 185 -14.61 -1.08 4.57
CA PHE A 185 -14.16 -1.93 5.67
C PHE A 185 -14.98 -3.21 5.81
N ALA A 186 -16.32 -3.12 5.71
CA ALA A 186 -17.18 -4.30 5.73
C ALA A 186 -16.87 -5.27 4.58
N THR A 187 -16.69 -4.73 3.36
CA THR A 187 -16.28 -5.52 2.18
C THR A 187 -14.93 -6.18 2.39
N PHE A 188 -13.96 -5.44 2.92
CA PHE A 188 -12.65 -5.98 3.25
C PHE A 188 -12.76 -7.15 4.24
N ARG A 189 -13.49 -6.99 5.35
CA ARG A 189 -13.70 -8.02 6.36
C ARG A 189 -14.26 -9.32 5.76
N GLN A 190 -15.24 -9.20 4.89
CA GLN A 190 -15.84 -10.34 4.21
C GLN A 190 -14.84 -11.02 3.26
N ARG A 191 -14.14 -10.22 2.45
CA ARG A 191 -13.29 -10.75 1.37
C ARG A 191 -11.93 -11.25 1.83
N VAL A 192 -11.42 -10.79 2.96
CA VAL A 192 -10.12 -11.24 3.49
C VAL A 192 -10.20 -12.63 4.13
N ARG A 193 -11.36 -13.03 4.64
CA ARG A 193 -11.53 -14.29 5.41
C ARG A 193 -10.95 -15.54 4.74
N PRO A 194 -11.15 -15.82 3.44
CA PRO A 194 -10.58 -16.99 2.78
C PRO A 194 -9.05 -17.03 2.75
N PHE A 195 -8.40 -15.89 3.00
CA PHE A 195 -6.96 -15.71 2.94
C PHE A 195 -6.29 -15.71 4.31
N LEU A 196 -7.08 -15.60 5.39
CA LEU A 196 -6.58 -15.58 6.77
C LEU A 196 -5.93 -16.91 7.14
N SER A 197 -4.89 -16.87 7.97
CA SER A 197 -4.34 -18.05 8.62
C SER A 197 -5.31 -18.59 9.69
N GLU A 198 -5.12 -19.83 10.14
CA GLU A 198 -5.91 -20.37 11.26
C GLU A 198 -5.80 -19.51 12.51
N ARG A 199 -4.58 -19.02 12.82
CA ARG A 199 -4.35 -18.08 13.91
C ARG A 199 -5.18 -16.80 13.76
N ASP A 200 -5.23 -16.26 12.57
CA ASP A 200 -5.96 -15.03 12.33
C ASP A 200 -7.47 -15.25 12.37
N LEU A 201 -7.96 -16.37 11.84
CA LEU A 201 -9.38 -16.72 11.89
C LEU A 201 -9.92 -16.82 13.32
N LEU A 202 -9.11 -17.33 14.28
CA LEU A 202 -9.47 -17.40 15.69
C LEU A 202 -9.64 -16.00 16.33
N ARG A 203 -8.96 -14.99 15.79
CA ARG A 203 -8.95 -13.63 16.31
C ARG A 203 -9.86 -12.67 15.53
N TRP A 204 -10.36 -13.12 14.38
CA TRP A 204 -11.27 -12.35 13.53
C TRP A 204 -12.67 -12.95 13.59
N PRO A 205 -13.52 -12.52 14.55
CA PRO A 205 -14.87 -13.04 14.68
C PRO A 205 -15.68 -12.79 13.40
N ALA A 206 -16.58 -13.75 13.11
CA ALA A 206 -17.37 -13.70 11.89
C ALA A 206 -18.36 -12.55 11.88
N ASP A 207 -18.87 -12.18 13.05
CA ASP A 207 -19.92 -11.20 13.26
C ASP A 207 -19.55 -10.28 14.42
N ALA A 208 -19.12 -9.08 14.10
CA ALA A 208 -19.09 -7.94 15.00
C ALA A 208 -19.48 -6.68 14.20
#